data_f29551cce9f83a65fdf19275ba42ec1d
#
_entry.id   f29551cce9f83a65fdf19275ba42ec1d
#
_cell.length_a   1.000
_cell.length_b   1.000
_cell.length_c   1.000
_cell.angle_alpha   90.00
_cell.angle_beta   90.00
_cell.angle_gamma   90.00
#
_symmetry.space_group_name_H-M   'P 1'
#
loop_
_entity.id
_entity.type
_entity.pdbx_description
1 polymer ?
#
loop_
_entity_poly.entity_id
_entity_poly.type
_entity_poly.pdbx_seq_one_letter_code
_entity_poly.pdbx_strand_id
1 'polypeptide(L)'
;MPILQIEHLIRDFETWKAAFDSDPVRRQVGGVRRYEIYRPVDDPNYIAVDLAFDSRSEAEAFKVGLEALWQSPQAGPALGGTPRARIVDIVESKRY
;
A
#
# COMPACT_ATOMS: atom_id res chain seq x y z
N MET A 1 4.49 -14.31 -7.80
CA MET A 1 3.52 -13.60 -6.94
C MET A 1 3.73 -12.10 -7.11
N PRO A 2 2.77 -11.41 -7.74
CA PRO A 2 2.93 -9.98 -7.94
C PRO A 2 2.78 -9.20 -6.63
N ILE A 3 3.51 -8.09 -6.55
CA ILE A 3 3.52 -7.21 -5.39
C ILE A 3 3.06 -5.83 -5.85
N LEU A 4 2.05 -5.28 -5.20
CA LEU A 4 1.69 -3.89 -5.36
C LEU A 4 2.50 -3.08 -4.34
N GLN A 5 3.41 -2.26 -4.82
CA GLN A 5 4.25 -1.42 -3.97
C GLN A 5 3.69 -0.02 -3.93
N ILE A 6 3.50 0.49 -2.73
CA ILE A 6 2.91 1.80 -2.49
C ILE A 6 3.86 2.58 -1.60
N GLU A 7 4.10 3.85 -1.92
CA GLU A 7 4.90 4.68 -1.02
C GLU A 7 4.43 6.13 -1.09
N HIS A 8 4.49 6.81 0.04
CA HIS A 8 4.14 8.24 0.11
C HIS A 8 4.55 8.83 1.45
N LEU A 9 4.57 10.16 1.47
CA LEU A 9 4.69 10.91 2.72
C LEU A 9 3.40 10.74 3.53
N ILE A 10 3.53 10.78 4.83
CA ILE A 10 2.40 10.76 5.77
C ILE A 10 2.55 11.91 6.75
N ARG A 11 1.43 12.38 7.32
CA ARG A 11 1.47 13.43 8.33
C ARG A 11 2.01 12.91 9.64
N ASP A 12 1.51 11.76 10.08
CA ASP A 12 2.03 11.02 11.22
C ASP A 12 1.63 9.55 11.06
N PHE A 13 2.44 8.68 11.65
CA PHE A 13 2.26 7.25 11.47
C PHE A 13 0.95 6.75 12.09
N GLU A 14 0.59 7.23 13.27
CA GLU A 14 -0.59 6.73 13.97
C GLU A 14 -1.87 7.02 13.20
N THR A 15 -2.00 8.25 12.66
CA THR A 15 -3.16 8.61 11.84
C THR A 15 -3.23 7.76 10.59
N TRP A 16 -2.10 7.58 9.90
CA TRP A 16 -2.06 6.74 8.71
C TRP A 16 -2.39 5.29 9.04
N LYS A 17 -1.80 4.76 10.12
CA LYS A 17 -2.02 3.36 10.51
C LYS A 17 -3.47 3.09 10.88
N ALA A 18 -4.12 4.02 11.56
CA ALA A 18 -5.55 3.90 11.85
C ALA A 18 -6.38 3.85 10.58
N ALA A 19 -6.07 4.68 9.60
CA ALA A 19 -6.75 4.66 8.30
C ALA A 19 -6.49 3.34 7.56
N PHE A 20 -5.25 2.86 7.58
CA PHE A 20 -4.89 1.58 6.99
C PHE A 20 -5.66 0.42 7.65
N ASP A 21 -5.72 0.41 8.97
CA ASP A 21 -6.38 -0.66 9.74
C ASP A 21 -7.90 -0.64 9.54
N SER A 22 -8.50 0.50 9.19
CA SER A 22 -9.92 0.57 8.88
C SER A 22 -10.28 -0.21 7.62
N ASP A 23 -9.29 -0.51 6.79
CA ASP A 23 -9.41 -1.38 5.62
C ASP A 23 -10.52 -0.98 4.64
N PRO A 24 -10.52 0.28 4.16
CA PRO A 24 -11.63 0.77 3.33
C PRO A 24 -11.76 0.08 1.98
N VAL A 25 -10.66 -0.47 1.44
CA VAL A 25 -10.68 -1.19 0.16
C VAL A 25 -10.70 -2.71 0.35
N ARG A 26 -10.88 -3.18 1.59
CA ARG A 26 -11.04 -4.60 1.91
C ARG A 26 -9.96 -5.47 1.31
N ARG A 27 -8.78 -5.42 1.91
CA ARG A 27 -7.59 -6.10 1.38
C ARG A 27 -7.81 -7.59 1.14
N GLN A 28 -8.37 -8.31 2.10
CA GLN A 28 -8.53 -9.75 1.97
C GLN A 28 -9.49 -10.12 0.84
N VAL A 29 -10.62 -9.42 0.73
CA VAL A 29 -11.60 -9.64 -0.33
C VAL A 29 -11.00 -9.32 -1.69
N GLY A 30 -10.16 -8.29 -1.76
CA GLY A 30 -9.49 -7.88 -3.00
C GLY A 30 -8.34 -8.79 -3.44
N GLY A 31 -8.02 -9.82 -2.65
CA GLY A 31 -7.00 -10.79 -3.03
C GLY A 31 -5.63 -10.59 -2.38
N VAL A 32 -5.49 -9.65 -1.46
CA VAL A 32 -4.23 -9.46 -0.74
C VAL A 32 -3.99 -10.66 0.16
N ARG A 33 -2.85 -11.35 -0.03
CA ARG A 33 -2.48 -12.55 0.73
C ARG A 33 -1.62 -12.22 1.94
N ARG A 34 -0.79 -11.20 1.83
CA ARG A 34 0.03 -10.69 2.92
C ARG A 34 0.44 -9.26 2.60
N TYR A 35 0.89 -8.55 3.63
CA TYR A 35 1.46 -7.23 3.42
C TYR A 35 2.61 -7.00 4.38
N GLU A 36 3.52 -6.10 3.99
CA GLU A 36 4.55 -5.56 4.85
C GLU A 36 4.49 -4.05 4.78
N ILE A 37 4.70 -3.42 5.92
CA ILE A 37 4.77 -1.97 6.03
C ILE A 37 6.20 -1.62 6.39
N TYR A 38 6.79 -0.71 5.63
CA TYR A 38 8.16 -0.24 5.86
C TYR A 38 8.15 1.24 6.18
N ARG A 39 9.02 1.61 7.08
CA ARG A 39 9.26 3.02 7.39
C ARG A 39 10.77 3.24 7.35
N PRO A 40 11.25 4.26 6.59
CA PRO A 40 12.67 4.56 6.59
C PRO A 40 13.17 4.82 8.01
N VAL A 41 14.35 4.31 8.34
CA VAL A 41 14.88 4.45 9.70
C VAL A 41 15.20 5.90 10.04
N ASP A 42 15.36 6.75 9.03
CA ASP A 42 15.71 8.16 9.18
C ASP A 42 14.57 9.12 8.83
N ASP A 43 13.37 8.62 8.53
CA ASP A 43 12.25 9.47 8.17
C ASP A 43 10.93 8.87 8.69
N PRO A 44 10.45 9.33 9.86
CA PRO A 44 9.21 8.79 10.43
C PRO A 44 7.95 9.24 9.69
N ASN A 45 8.05 10.16 8.75
CA ASN A 45 6.92 10.71 8.03
C ASN A 45 6.80 10.17 6.60
N TYR A 46 7.38 9.00 6.37
CA TYR A 46 7.29 8.31 5.09
C TYR A 46 6.99 6.85 5.33
N ILE A 47 6.18 6.25 4.45
CA ILE A 47 5.92 4.81 4.51
C ILE A 47 5.98 4.19 3.12
N ALA A 48 6.29 2.90 3.11
CA ALA A 48 6.14 2.05 1.94
C ALA A 48 5.37 0.80 2.36
N VAL A 49 4.52 0.30 1.48
CA VAL A 49 3.71 -0.90 1.75
C VAL A 49 3.84 -1.83 0.56
N ASP A 50 4.08 -3.11 0.83
CA ASP A 50 4.02 -4.15 -0.16
C ASP A 50 2.78 -5.00 0.09
N LEU A 51 1.93 -5.12 -0.93
CA LEU A 51 0.74 -5.98 -0.89
C LEU A 51 0.94 -7.11 -1.88
N ALA A 52 0.91 -8.35 -1.41
CA ALA A 52 1.14 -9.53 -2.26
C ALA A 52 -0.18 -10.15 -2.73
N PHE A 53 -0.23 -10.51 -3.99
CA PHE A 53 -1.41 -11.12 -4.63
C PHE A 53 -1.04 -12.42 -5.32
N ASP A 54 -2.03 -13.28 -5.55
CA ASP A 54 -1.83 -14.51 -6.32
C ASP A 54 -1.76 -14.23 -7.82
N SER A 55 -2.47 -13.19 -8.30
CA SER A 55 -2.53 -12.88 -9.71
C SER A 55 -2.31 -11.41 -9.97
N ARG A 56 -1.79 -11.11 -11.17
CA ARG A 56 -1.60 -9.75 -11.63
C ARG A 56 -2.93 -9.01 -11.79
N SER A 57 -3.97 -9.72 -12.27
CA SER A 57 -5.28 -9.09 -12.47
C SER A 57 -5.89 -8.63 -11.14
N GLU A 58 -5.70 -9.40 -10.07
CA GLU A 58 -6.15 -8.97 -8.74
C GLU A 58 -5.39 -7.74 -8.27
N ALA A 59 -4.07 -7.72 -8.47
CA ALA A 59 -3.25 -6.57 -8.10
C ALA A 59 -3.67 -5.31 -8.88
N GLU A 60 -3.93 -5.44 -10.18
CA GLU A 60 -4.37 -4.32 -11.00
C GLU A 60 -5.72 -3.78 -10.57
N ALA A 61 -6.69 -4.66 -10.29
CA ALA A 61 -8.02 -4.25 -9.82
C ALA A 61 -7.93 -3.54 -8.47
N PHE A 62 -7.11 -4.06 -7.57
CA PHE A 62 -6.92 -3.45 -6.25
C PHE A 62 -6.27 -2.06 -6.38
N LYS A 63 -5.30 -1.93 -7.27
CA LYS A 63 -4.63 -0.64 -7.52
C LYS A 63 -5.63 0.42 -7.97
N VAL A 64 -6.56 0.07 -8.86
CA VAL A 64 -7.60 0.99 -9.32
C VAL A 64 -8.47 1.46 -8.16
N GLY A 65 -8.91 0.54 -7.31
CA GLY A 65 -9.72 0.88 -6.15
C GLY A 65 -8.98 1.78 -5.15
N LEU A 66 -7.69 1.51 -4.97
CA LEU A 66 -6.86 2.27 -4.06
C LEU A 66 -6.63 3.70 -4.58
N GLU A 67 -6.39 3.84 -5.89
CA GLU A 67 -6.22 5.16 -6.51
C GLU A 67 -7.49 6.00 -6.40
N ALA A 68 -8.65 5.37 -6.54
CA ALA A 68 -9.93 6.04 -6.34
C ALA A 68 -10.09 6.52 -4.89
N LEU A 69 -9.67 5.69 -3.93
CA LEU A 69 -9.69 6.06 -2.51
C LEU A 69 -8.81 7.30 -2.26
N TRP A 70 -7.61 7.32 -2.83
CA TRP A 70 -6.67 8.43 -2.62
C TRP A 70 -7.20 9.76 -3.14
N GLN A 71 -8.09 9.73 -4.12
CA GLN A 71 -8.72 10.95 -4.65
C GLN A 71 -9.95 11.37 -3.84
N SER A 72 -10.37 10.55 -2.89
CA SER A 72 -11.53 10.86 -2.07
C SER A 72 -11.14 11.73 -0.87
N PRO A 73 -12.11 12.51 -0.32
CA PRO A 73 -11.83 13.32 0.87
C PRO A 73 -11.43 12.49 2.10
N GLN A 74 -11.84 11.23 2.14
CA GLN A 74 -11.55 10.36 3.29
C GLN A 74 -10.06 10.07 3.45
N ALA A 75 -9.31 10.04 2.36
CA ALA A 75 -7.88 9.71 2.41
C ALA A 75 -7.01 10.92 2.76
N GLY A 76 -7.50 12.13 2.53
CA GLY A 76 -6.73 13.35 2.71
C GLY A 76 -6.00 13.48 4.05
N PRO A 77 -6.68 13.23 5.19
CA PRO A 77 -6.02 13.36 6.49
C PRO A 77 -4.85 12.40 6.71
N ALA A 78 -4.87 11.24 6.07
CA ALA A 78 -3.81 10.24 6.24
C ALA A 78 -2.62 10.49 5.30
N LEU A 79 -2.80 11.27 4.24
CA LEU A 79 -1.77 11.48 3.22
C LEU A 79 -1.00 12.76 3.50
N GLY A 80 0.32 12.66 3.49
CA GLY A 80 1.20 13.83 3.55
C GLY A 80 1.66 14.29 2.17
N GLY A 81 1.35 13.52 1.12
CA GLY A 81 1.74 13.82 -0.25
C GLY A 81 1.07 12.85 -1.21
N THR A 82 1.37 12.98 -2.50
CA THR A 82 0.78 12.14 -3.54
C THR A 82 1.36 10.72 -3.45
N PRO A 83 0.51 9.70 -3.26
CA PRO A 83 0.99 8.33 -3.24
C PRO A 83 1.50 7.87 -4.60
N ARG A 84 2.49 6.97 -4.57
CA ARG A 84 3.01 6.30 -5.75
C ARG A 84 2.72 4.82 -5.62
N ALA A 85 2.24 4.21 -6.70
CA ALA A 85 1.92 2.80 -6.72
C ALA A 85 2.38 2.16 -8.02
N ARG A 86 2.94 0.97 -7.93
CA ARG A 86 3.32 0.18 -9.09
C ARG A 86 3.26 -1.30 -8.75
N ILE A 87 3.05 -2.11 -9.78
CA ILE A 87 3.01 -3.56 -9.63
C ILE A 87 4.35 -4.10 -10.11
N VAL A 88 4.98 -4.93 -9.29
CA VAL A 88 6.26 -5.56 -9.60
C VAL A 88 6.15 -7.06 -9.42
N ASP A 89 6.98 -7.81 -10.13
CA ASP A 89 7.14 -9.23 -9.93
C ASP A 89 8.45 -9.52 -9.21
N ILE A 90 8.44 -10.56 -8.37
CA ILE A 90 9.69 -11.05 -7.80
C ILE A 90 10.42 -11.82 -8.88
N VAL A 91 11.50 -11.24 -9.38
CA VAL A 91 12.30 -11.87 -10.44
C VAL A 91 13.24 -12.90 -9.87
N GLU A 92 13.78 -12.63 -8.70
CA GLU A 92 14.70 -13.54 -8.04
C GLU A 92 14.63 -13.31 -6.53
N SER A 93 14.71 -14.39 -5.76
CA SER A 93 14.73 -14.32 -4.31
C SER A 93 15.73 -15.35 -3.79
N LYS A 94 16.57 -14.93 -2.84
CA LYS A 94 17.59 -15.80 -2.26
C LYS A 94 17.69 -15.54 -0.76
N ARG A 95 17.77 -16.62 0.00
CA ARG A 95 18.08 -16.57 1.43
C ARG A 95 19.49 -17.08 1.67
N TYR A 96 20.19 -16.43 2.57
CA TYR A 96 21.53 -16.81 2.97
C TYR A 96 21.53 -17.42 4.37
#